data_e9133d851a2637b16aed95a743d3db45
#
_entry.id   e9133d851a2637b16aed95a743d3db45
#
_cell.length_a   1.000
_cell.length_b   1.000
_cell.length_c   1.000
_cell.angle_alpha   90.00
_cell.angle_beta   90.00
_cell.angle_gamma   90.00
#
_symmetry.space_group_name_H-M   'P 1'
#
loop_
_entity.id
_entity.type
_entity.pdbx_description
1 polymer ?
#
loop_
_entity_poly.entity_id
_entity_poly.type
_entity_poly.pdbx_seq_one_letter_code
_entity_poly.pdbx_strand_id
1 'polypeptide(L)'
;HMQKLMKSLIVAFAYMSMPIMAQKTDLVNPIIGTNGMGHTFPGACAPFGIVQVSPDTDTIPHNIDGVYQPRAYEYCAGYQHKDSSIVGFSHTHFSGTGHSDLGDILLMPFTGKLQINPGTADNPDSGYRSRFSHDTEISRPGYYEVLLTDDQIKVQLTATERTGIHKYTYPADQKKQL
;
A
#
# COMPACT_ATOMS: atom_id res chain seq x y z
N HIS A 1 -37.72 -32.09 -23.49
CA HIS A 1 -37.92 -31.05 -22.44
C HIS A 1 -37.03 -31.28 -21.21
N MET A 2 -36.90 -32.53 -20.76
CA MET A 2 -36.14 -32.90 -19.56
C MET A 2 -34.61 -32.59 -19.66
N GLN A 3 -33.96 -32.79 -20.82
CA GLN A 3 -32.55 -32.46 -21.01
C GLN A 3 -32.24 -30.94 -20.97
N LYS A 4 -33.18 -30.09 -21.45
CA LYS A 4 -33.02 -28.62 -21.37
C LYS A 4 -33.15 -28.14 -19.92
N LEU A 5 -34.06 -28.70 -19.14
CA LEU A 5 -34.28 -28.41 -17.74
C LEU A 5 -33.05 -28.78 -16.89
N MET A 6 -32.48 -29.97 -17.16
CA MET A 6 -31.26 -30.47 -16.47
C MET A 6 -30.03 -29.62 -16.75
N LYS A 7 -29.82 -29.13 -17.99
CA LYS A 7 -28.73 -28.23 -18.35
C LYS A 7 -28.90 -26.86 -17.68
N SER A 8 -30.11 -26.33 -17.61
CA SER A 8 -30.37 -25.05 -16.91
C SER A 8 -30.17 -25.17 -15.40
N LEU A 9 -30.49 -26.32 -14.79
CA LEU A 9 -30.22 -26.55 -13.35
C LEU A 9 -28.72 -26.63 -13.03
N ILE A 10 -27.93 -27.29 -13.89
CA ILE A 10 -26.46 -27.40 -13.71
C ILE A 10 -25.79 -26.04 -13.83
N VAL A 11 -26.21 -25.21 -14.78
CA VAL A 11 -25.70 -23.84 -14.95
C VAL A 11 -26.08 -22.97 -13.74
N ALA A 12 -27.31 -23.06 -13.24
CA ALA A 12 -27.71 -22.30 -12.05
C ALA A 12 -26.96 -22.73 -10.78
N PHE A 13 -26.63 -24.02 -10.63
CA PHE A 13 -25.83 -24.52 -9.50
C PHE A 13 -24.38 -24.08 -9.56
N ALA A 14 -23.78 -23.98 -10.76
CA ALA A 14 -22.43 -23.49 -10.96
C ALA A 14 -22.28 -21.99 -10.60
N TYR A 15 -23.33 -21.19 -10.81
CA TYR A 15 -23.34 -19.76 -10.41
C TYR A 15 -23.56 -19.55 -8.91
N MET A 16 -24.18 -20.48 -8.20
CA MET A 16 -24.42 -20.36 -6.75
C MET A 16 -23.21 -20.73 -5.88
N SER A 17 -22.21 -21.41 -6.42
CA SER A 17 -21.01 -21.83 -5.66
C SER A 17 -19.86 -20.85 -5.66
N MET A 18 -19.92 -19.75 -6.44
CA MET A 18 -18.83 -18.76 -6.54
C MET A 18 -18.73 -17.74 -5.37
N PRO A 19 -19.79 -17.33 -4.66
CA PRO A 19 -19.66 -16.32 -3.61
C PRO A 19 -19.02 -16.82 -2.30
N ILE A 20 -18.97 -18.13 -2.06
CA ILE A 20 -18.51 -18.67 -0.77
C ILE A 20 -16.99 -18.61 -0.59
N MET A 21 -16.22 -18.56 -1.68
CA MET A 21 -14.74 -18.50 -1.62
C MET A 21 -14.22 -17.08 -1.36
N ALA A 22 -14.97 -16.03 -1.69
CA ALA A 22 -14.58 -14.64 -1.51
C ALA A 22 -14.69 -14.15 -0.05
N GLN A 23 -15.52 -14.78 0.78
CA GLN A 23 -15.79 -14.33 2.15
C GLN A 23 -14.62 -14.52 3.13
N LYS A 24 -13.69 -15.43 2.89
CA LYS A 24 -12.58 -15.68 3.83
C LYS A 24 -11.53 -14.58 3.82
N THR A 25 -11.32 -13.92 2.70
CA THR A 25 -10.39 -12.79 2.58
C THR A 25 -10.88 -11.56 3.33
N ASP A 26 -12.20 -11.39 3.49
CA ASP A 26 -12.78 -10.26 4.22
C ASP A 26 -12.56 -10.36 5.75
N LEU A 27 -12.16 -11.53 6.23
CA LEU A 27 -11.78 -11.76 7.64
C LEU A 27 -10.33 -11.39 7.94
N VAL A 28 -9.53 -11.11 6.92
CA VAL A 28 -8.13 -10.72 7.05
C VAL A 28 -8.01 -9.21 7.10
N ASN A 29 -7.42 -8.69 8.17
CA ASN A 29 -7.12 -7.27 8.30
C ASN A 29 -5.60 -7.05 8.22
N PRO A 30 -5.04 -6.61 7.07
CA PRO A 30 -3.61 -6.38 6.92
C PRO A 30 -3.08 -5.18 7.71
N ILE A 31 -3.95 -4.36 8.29
CA ILE A 31 -3.54 -3.24 9.16
C ILE A 31 -3.03 -3.75 10.53
N ILE A 32 -3.37 -4.97 10.93
CA ILE A 32 -2.90 -5.55 12.20
C ILE A 32 -1.36 -5.62 12.19
N GLY A 33 -0.74 -5.06 13.23
CA GLY A 33 0.72 -5.02 13.40
C GLY A 33 1.41 -3.86 12.68
N THR A 34 0.69 -2.97 11.99
CA THR A 34 1.29 -1.83 11.26
C THR A 34 1.55 -0.61 12.15
N ASN A 35 1.51 -0.75 13.48
CA ASN A 35 1.76 0.34 14.42
C ASN A 35 2.78 -0.06 15.50
N GLY A 36 3.54 0.90 16.00
CA GLY A 36 4.57 0.69 17.01
C GLY A 36 5.62 -0.31 16.55
N MET A 37 5.85 -1.34 17.34
CA MET A 37 6.87 -2.39 17.09
C MET A 37 6.28 -3.65 16.41
N GLY A 38 5.14 -3.54 15.73
CA GLY A 38 4.54 -4.67 15.02
C GLY A 38 5.27 -5.02 13.73
N HIS A 39 5.91 -4.07 13.09
CA HIS A 39 6.72 -4.22 11.87
C HIS A 39 6.04 -5.02 10.77
N THR A 40 4.81 -4.66 10.45
CA THR A 40 4.08 -5.17 9.29
C THR A 40 3.71 -4.03 8.35
N PHE A 41 3.42 -4.35 7.10
CA PHE A 41 3.00 -3.37 6.08
C PHE A 41 1.59 -3.70 5.58
N PRO A 42 0.77 -2.68 5.24
CA PRO A 42 -0.62 -2.88 4.82
C PRO A 42 -0.79 -3.17 3.33
N GLY A 43 0.29 -3.13 2.57
CA GLY A 43 0.27 -3.18 1.11
C GLY A 43 0.01 -4.56 0.52
N ALA A 44 0.04 -4.63 -0.80
CA ALA A 44 -0.28 -5.83 -1.55
C ALA A 44 0.95 -6.72 -1.75
N CYS A 45 0.81 -8.00 -1.48
CA CYS A 45 1.79 -9.03 -1.83
C CYS A 45 1.09 -10.33 -2.24
N ALA A 46 1.73 -11.13 -3.08
CA ALA A 46 1.35 -12.51 -3.32
C ALA A 46 2.04 -13.42 -2.29
N PRO A 47 1.46 -14.57 -1.91
CA PRO A 47 2.12 -15.53 -1.04
C PRO A 47 3.49 -15.92 -1.59
N PHE A 48 4.54 -15.80 -0.76
CA PHE A 48 5.94 -16.08 -1.11
C PHE A 48 6.51 -15.24 -2.27
N GLY A 49 5.83 -14.14 -2.64
CA GLY A 49 6.32 -13.22 -3.66
C GLY A 49 7.50 -12.39 -3.15
N ILE A 50 8.42 -12.03 -4.06
CA ILE A 50 9.55 -11.14 -3.78
C ILE A 50 9.16 -9.66 -3.90
N VAL A 51 7.98 -9.36 -4.45
CA VAL A 51 7.44 -8.01 -4.58
C VAL A 51 6.32 -7.81 -3.57
N GLN A 52 6.48 -6.78 -2.73
CA GLN A 52 5.51 -6.32 -1.75
C GLN A 52 5.33 -4.82 -1.94
N VAL A 53 4.27 -4.41 -2.65
CA VAL A 53 4.00 -2.99 -2.90
C VAL A 53 3.18 -2.40 -1.78
N SER A 54 3.72 -1.39 -1.11
CA SER A 54 3.10 -0.79 0.07
C SER A 54 3.41 0.70 0.18
N PRO A 55 2.56 1.50 0.86
CA PRO A 55 2.93 2.84 1.23
C PRO A 55 4.06 2.84 2.27
N ASP A 56 4.93 3.85 2.17
CA ASP A 56 5.90 4.22 3.19
C ASP A 56 5.50 5.56 3.79
N THR A 57 5.37 5.62 5.12
CA THR A 57 4.97 6.85 5.81
C THR A 57 6.16 7.65 6.29
N ASP A 58 7.29 6.99 6.52
CA ASP A 58 8.57 7.66 6.73
C ASP A 58 9.75 6.75 6.35
N THR A 59 10.89 7.38 6.10
CA THR A 59 12.18 6.73 5.84
C THR A 59 13.23 7.41 6.71
N ILE A 60 13.60 6.78 7.80
CA ILE A 60 14.58 7.32 8.73
C ILE A 60 15.89 6.58 8.57
N PRO A 61 16.99 7.24 8.19
CA PRO A 61 18.30 6.61 8.15
C PRO A 61 18.70 6.04 9.52
N HIS A 62 19.28 4.85 9.55
CA HIS A 62 19.78 4.24 10.80
C HIS A 62 20.85 5.09 11.48
N ASN A 63 21.58 5.83 10.71
CA ASN A 63 22.70 6.65 11.19
C ASN A 63 22.67 8.01 10.51
N ILE A 64 22.76 9.06 11.31
CA ILE A 64 22.94 10.45 10.84
C ILE A 64 24.19 10.97 11.53
N ASP A 65 25.21 11.33 10.73
CA ASP A 65 26.50 11.87 11.20
C ASP A 65 27.18 10.99 12.28
N GLY A 66 27.10 9.67 12.12
CA GLY A 66 27.68 8.71 13.07
C GLY A 66 26.80 8.39 14.28
N VAL A 67 25.62 9.02 14.41
CA VAL A 67 24.69 8.82 15.52
C VAL A 67 23.55 7.90 15.11
N TYR A 68 23.37 6.79 15.81
CA TYR A 68 22.28 5.86 15.62
C TYR A 68 20.92 6.54 15.88
N GLN A 69 19.97 6.28 14.99
CA GLN A 69 18.61 6.81 15.07
C GLN A 69 17.62 5.73 15.54
N PRO A 70 17.22 5.70 16.83
CA PRO A 70 16.34 4.66 17.35
C PRO A 70 14.96 4.59 16.66
N ARG A 71 14.46 5.73 16.15
CA ARG A 71 13.21 5.79 15.39
C ARG A 71 13.25 5.02 14.09
N ALA A 72 14.43 4.80 13.51
CA ALA A 72 14.57 3.99 12.30
C ALA A 72 14.05 2.55 12.51
N TYR A 73 14.14 2.04 13.72
CA TYR A 73 13.63 0.71 14.06
C TYR A 73 12.10 0.62 13.98
N GLU A 74 11.37 1.66 14.32
CA GLU A 74 9.91 1.68 14.19
C GLU A 74 9.46 1.56 12.73
N TYR A 75 10.24 2.09 11.79
CA TYR A 75 9.94 2.16 10.35
C TYR A 75 10.58 1.06 9.52
N CYS A 76 10.99 -0.06 10.12
CA CYS A 76 11.58 -1.19 9.38
C CYS A 76 10.67 -1.74 8.29
N ALA A 77 9.35 -1.67 8.48
CA ALA A 77 8.36 -2.07 7.47
C ALA A 77 7.83 -0.89 6.64
N GLY A 78 8.44 0.30 6.75
CA GLY A 78 8.12 1.50 5.98
C GLY A 78 6.86 2.26 6.40
N TYR A 79 5.88 1.61 6.98
CA TYR A 79 4.57 2.16 7.32
C TYR A 79 4.29 2.12 8.82
N GLN A 80 3.71 3.20 9.33
CA GLN A 80 3.14 3.27 10.68
C GLN A 80 1.70 3.80 10.62
N HIS A 81 0.75 3.05 11.15
CA HIS A 81 -0.68 3.43 11.12
C HIS A 81 -1.00 4.72 11.88
N LYS A 82 -0.14 5.17 12.79
CA LYS A 82 -0.28 6.45 13.49
C LYS A 82 -0.04 7.68 12.61
N ASP A 83 0.61 7.49 11.44
CA ASP A 83 1.03 8.59 10.59
C ASP A 83 -0.10 9.05 9.67
N SER A 84 -0.04 10.31 9.26
CA SER A 84 -1.04 10.98 8.42
C SER A 84 -0.51 11.45 7.07
N SER A 85 0.74 11.09 6.73
CA SER A 85 1.34 11.42 5.42
C SER A 85 2.17 10.26 4.88
N ILE A 86 2.21 10.13 3.55
CA ILE A 86 2.92 9.11 2.79
C ILE A 86 4.06 9.78 2.04
N VAL A 87 5.27 9.19 2.06
CA VAL A 87 6.44 9.63 1.29
C VAL A 87 6.52 8.95 -0.07
N GLY A 88 5.82 7.84 -0.25
CA GLY A 88 5.77 7.12 -1.51
C GLY A 88 5.30 5.68 -1.33
N PHE A 89 5.44 4.92 -2.41
CA PHE A 89 5.05 3.51 -2.48
C PHE A 89 6.23 2.70 -3.01
N SER A 90 6.81 1.88 -2.14
CA SER A 90 7.96 1.05 -2.51
C SER A 90 7.58 -0.41 -2.80
N HIS A 91 8.52 -1.18 -3.35
CA HIS A 91 8.26 -2.52 -3.88
C HIS A 91 8.80 -3.64 -3.03
N THR A 92 9.58 -3.33 -1.99
CA THR A 92 10.21 -4.32 -1.13
C THR A 92 9.94 -4.02 0.34
N HIS A 93 9.28 -4.94 1.01
CA HIS A 93 8.97 -4.87 2.45
C HIS A 93 9.12 -6.24 3.08
N PHE A 94 9.46 -6.28 4.37
CA PHE A 94 9.39 -7.49 5.19
C PHE A 94 8.53 -7.25 6.41
N SER A 95 7.73 -8.24 6.77
CA SER A 95 7.02 -8.26 8.05
C SER A 95 7.89 -8.88 9.14
N GLY A 96 7.93 -8.23 10.31
CA GLY A 96 8.60 -8.76 11.50
C GLY A 96 10.12 -8.62 11.49
N THR A 97 10.72 -7.90 10.55
CA THR A 97 12.16 -7.61 10.59
C THR A 97 12.44 -6.39 11.45
N GLY A 98 13.63 -6.35 12.05
CA GLY A 98 14.15 -5.18 12.76
C GLY A 98 15.17 -4.38 11.96
N HIS A 99 15.13 -4.45 10.64
CA HIS A 99 16.10 -3.81 9.75
C HIS A 99 15.41 -2.99 8.67
N SER A 100 15.90 -1.79 8.37
CA SER A 100 15.33 -0.87 7.38
C SER A 100 16.07 -0.93 6.03
N ASP A 101 16.53 -2.12 5.60
CA ASP A 101 17.28 -2.32 4.35
C ASP A 101 16.40 -2.43 3.11
N LEU A 102 15.10 -2.25 3.26
CA LEU A 102 14.11 -2.35 2.19
C LEU A 102 13.44 -1.00 1.93
N GLY A 103 12.47 -0.97 1.06
CA GLY A 103 11.86 0.25 0.56
C GLY A 103 12.41 0.64 -0.81
N ASP A 104 12.97 -0.35 -1.53
CA ASP A 104 13.54 -0.14 -2.86
C ASP A 104 12.48 0.25 -3.88
N ILE A 105 12.91 1.06 -4.85
CA ILE A 105 12.08 1.55 -5.95
C ILE A 105 10.85 2.28 -5.41
N LEU A 106 11.09 3.35 -4.66
CA LEU A 106 10.06 4.23 -4.14
C LEU A 106 9.50 5.11 -5.26
N LEU A 107 8.19 5.07 -5.47
CA LEU A 107 7.47 5.90 -6.44
C LEU A 107 6.49 6.82 -5.71
N MET A 108 6.46 8.10 -6.10
CA MET A 108 5.49 9.06 -5.57
C MET A 108 4.81 9.81 -6.71
N PRO A 109 3.51 9.56 -6.97
CA PRO A 109 2.75 10.34 -7.93
C PRO A 109 2.48 11.74 -7.38
N PHE A 110 2.58 12.76 -8.21
CA PHE A 110 2.36 14.14 -7.79
C PHE A 110 1.73 14.99 -8.90
N THR A 111 1.27 16.17 -8.52
CA THR A 111 0.84 17.24 -9.42
C THR A 111 1.69 18.50 -9.19
N GLY A 112 1.64 19.45 -10.11
CA GLY A 112 2.32 20.74 -9.91
C GLY A 112 3.84 20.70 -10.14
N LYS A 113 4.60 21.36 -9.28
CA LYS A 113 6.04 21.53 -9.43
C LYS A 113 6.80 20.35 -8.82
N LEU A 114 7.79 19.82 -9.55
CA LEU A 114 8.69 18.78 -9.05
C LEU A 114 9.40 19.25 -7.76
N GLN A 115 9.30 18.44 -6.73
CA GLN A 115 10.06 18.54 -5.49
C GLN A 115 10.86 17.24 -5.31
N ILE A 116 12.08 17.36 -4.79
CA ILE A 116 12.99 16.22 -4.56
C ILE A 116 13.22 15.94 -3.06
N ASN A 117 12.79 16.86 -2.20
CA ASN A 117 12.89 16.67 -0.76
C ASN A 117 11.60 16.01 -0.25
N PRO A 118 11.67 14.93 0.53
CA PRO A 118 10.48 14.27 1.07
C PRO A 118 9.72 15.11 2.10
N GLY A 119 10.33 16.14 2.68
CA GLY A 119 9.77 16.83 3.82
C GLY A 119 9.82 15.99 5.09
N THR A 120 9.13 16.41 6.14
CA THR A 120 9.04 15.67 7.40
C THR A 120 7.59 15.35 7.75
N ALA A 121 7.37 14.33 8.60
CA ALA A 121 6.03 13.98 9.07
C ALA A 121 5.37 15.16 9.82
N ASP A 122 6.15 15.92 10.60
CA ASP A 122 5.67 17.09 11.36
C ASP A 122 5.41 18.32 10.48
N ASN A 123 6.02 18.38 9.29
CA ASN A 123 5.82 19.44 8.31
C ASN A 123 5.77 18.86 6.88
N PRO A 124 4.64 18.26 6.49
CA PRO A 124 4.45 17.69 5.16
C PRO A 124 4.63 18.70 4.01
N ASP A 125 4.27 19.97 4.24
CA ASP A 125 4.37 21.03 3.23
C ASP A 125 5.83 21.41 2.89
N SER A 126 6.80 20.91 3.63
CA SER A 126 8.24 21.14 3.36
C SER A 126 8.80 20.27 2.24
N GLY A 127 8.02 19.35 1.67
CA GLY A 127 8.51 18.43 0.64
C GLY A 127 7.42 17.86 -0.26
N TYR A 128 7.72 16.73 -0.91
CA TYR A 128 6.82 16.09 -1.86
C TYR A 128 5.84 15.09 -1.22
N ARG A 129 5.97 14.77 0.08
CA ARG A 129 5.03 13.85 0.73
C ARG A 129 3.60 14.40 0.68
N SER A 130 2.63 13.52 0.66
CA SER A 130 1.22 13.89 0.66
C SER A 130 0.53 13.38 1.91
N ARG A 131 -0.38 14.17 2.44
CA ARG A 131 -1.31 13.74 3.49
C ARG A 131 -2.29 12.72 2.95
N PHE A 132 -2.82 11.89 3.84
CA PHE A 132 -3.90 10.96 3.57
C PHE A 132 -4.80 10.81 4.80
N SER A 133 -5.96 10.15 4.61
CA SER A 133 -6.86 9.79 5.71
C SER A 133 -7.10 8.28 5.71
N HIS A 134 -7.08 7.67 6.89
CA HIS A 134 -7.46 6.27 7.07
C HIS A 134 -8.93 5.99 6.68
N ASP A 135 -9.79 7.02 6.65
CA ASP A 135 -11.17 6.88 6.16
C ASP A 135 -11.25 6.54 4.67
N THR A 136 -10.19 6.86 3.91
CA THR A 136 -10.06 6.56 2.48
C THR A 136 -9.09 5.43 2.19
N GLU A 137 -8.49 4.86 3.23
CA GLU A 137 -7.52 3.78 3.11
C GLU A 137 -8.23 2.42 3.07
N ILE A 138 -7.93 1.62 2.07
CA ILE A 138 -8.43 0.26 1.93
C ILE A 138 -7.24 -0.69 1.84
N SER A 139 -7.13 -1.58 2.82
CA SER A 139 -6.14 -2.66 2.81
C SER A 139 -6.84 -4.02 2.86
N ARG A 140 -6.54 -4.87 1.89
CA ARG A 140 -7.06 -6.25 1.78
C ARG A 140 -5.95 -7.17 1.28
N PRO A 141 -6.03 -8.47 1.50
CA PRO A 141 -5.08 -9.42 0.91
C PRO A 141 -4.89 -9.18 -0.59
N GLY A 142 -3.66 -8.84 -1.00
CA GLY A 142 -3.31 -8.58 -2.40
C GLY A 142 -3.78 -7.25 -2.99
N TYR A 143 -4.34 -6.35 -2.18
CA TYR A 143 -4.81 -5.05 -2.65
C TYR A 143 -4.65 -3.95 -1.61
N TYR A 144 -4.20 -2.78 -2.07
CA TYR A 144 -4.15 -1.55 -1.28
C TYR A 144 -4.69 -0.36 -2.08
N GLU A 145 -5.40 0.54 -1.42
CA GLU A 145 -5.91 1.78 -2.03
C GLU A 145 -5.87 2.92 -1.01
N VAL A 146 -5.53 4.12 -1.47
CA VAL A 146 -5.57 5.35 -0.66
C VAL A 146 -5.77 6.58 -1.55
N LEU A 147 -6.33 7.65 -0.98
CA LEU A 147 -6.37 8.97 -1.60
C LEU A 147 -5.26 9.84 -0.99
N LEU A 148 -4.33 10.30 -1.82
CA LEU A 148 -3.38 11.35 -1.50
C LEU A 148 -4.12 12.69 -1.52
N THR A 149 -4.33 13.29 -0.35
CA THR A 149 -5.27 14.43 -0.24
C THR A 149 -4.69 15.74 -0.74
N ASP A 150 -3.37 15.93 -0.70
CA ASP A 150 -2.74 17.17 -1.15
C ASP A 150 -2.78 17.29 -2.69
N ASP A 151 -2.61 16.18 -3.39
CA ASP A 151 -2.62 16.10 -4.86
C ASP A 151 -3.95 15.59 -5.43
N GLN A 152 -4.89 15.14 -4.59
CA GLN A 152 -6.14 14.49 -4.99
C GLN A 152 -5.92 13.29 -5.93
N ILE A 153 -4.85 12.54 -5.70
CA ILE A 153 -4.49 11.37 -6.49
C ILE A 153 -4.95 10.12 -5.76
N LYS A 154 -5.79 9.32 -6.41
CA LYS A 154 -6.14 7.99 -5.94
C LYS A 154 -5.08 7.00 -6.38
N VAL A 155 -4.49 6.30 -5.41
CA VAL A 155 -3.49 5.25 -5.63
C VAL A 155 -4.11 3.89 -5.36
N GLN A 156 -3.89 2.94 -6.27
CA GLN A 156 -4.32 1.55 -6.14
C GLN A 156 -3.14 0.64 -6.44
N LEU A 157 -2.88 -0.31 -5.58
CA LEU A 157 -1.73 -1.22 -5.65
C LEU A 157 -2.19 -2.68 -5.65
N THR A 158 -1.53 -3.50 -6.44
CA THR A 158 -1.61 -4.96 -6.35
C THR A 158 -0.28 -5.58 -6.76
N ALA A 159 -0.06 -6.85 -6.44
CA ALA A 159 1.18 -7.54 -6.78
C ALA A 159 0.94 -8.97 -7.22
N THR A 160 1.83 -9.44 -8.08
CA THR A 160 2.10 -10.87 -8.30
C THR A 160 3.37 -11.26 -7.54
N GLU A 161 3.82 -12.49 -7.69
CA GLU A 161 5.07 -12.94 -7.05
C GLU A 161 6.30 -12.09 -7.41
N ARG A 162 6.31 -11.47 -8.60
CA ARG A 162 7.48 -10.78 -9.17
C ARG A 162 7.19 -9.42 -9.79
N THR A 163 5.94 -8.94 -9.71
CA THR A 163 5.56 -7.68 -10.36
C THR A 163 4.65 -6.88 -9.44
N GLY A 164 5.02 -5.63 -9.17
CA GLY A 164 4.15 -4.65 -8.56
C GLY A 164 3.37 -3.90 -9.64
N ILE A 165 2.08 -3.67 -9.40
CA ILE A 165 1.20 -2.93 -10.30
C ILE A 165 0.66 -1.74 -9.54
N HIS A 166 0.91 -0.54 -10.07
CA HIS A 166 0.41 0.72 -9.55
C HIS A 166 -0.58 1.32 -10.54
N LYS A 167 -1.71 1.77 -10.04
CA LYS A 167 -2.65 2.58 -10.81
C LYS A 167 -2.87 3.90 -10.09
N TYR A 168 -2.57 4.98 -10.78
CA TYR A 168 -2.76 6.35 -10.32
C TYR A 168 -3.88 7.02 -11.07
N THR A 169 -4.88 7.52 -10.35
CA THR A 169 -5.97 8.31 -10.92
C THR A 169 -5.80 9.75 -10.48
N TYR A 170 -5.46 10.60 -11.43
CA TYR A 170 -5.21 12.03 -11.23
C TYR A 170 -6.49 12.84 -11.44
N PRO A 171 -6.58 14.04 -10.84
CA PRO A 171 -7.59 15.02 -11.21
C PRO A 171 -7.53 15.33 -12.72
N ALA A 172 -8.71 15.61 -13.32
CA ALA A 172 -8.83 15.74 -14.78
C ALA A 172 -7.95 16.85 -15.36
N ASP A 173 -7.81 17.96 -14.64
CA ASP A 173 -7.16 19.18 -15.13
C ASP A 173 -5.70 19.33 -14.68
N GLN A 174 -5.11 18.29 -14.11
CA GLN A 174 -3.74 18.33 -13.59
C GLN A 174 -2.77 17.52 -14.47
N LYS A 175 -1.53 18.02 -14.55
CA LYS A 175 -0.45 17.28 -15.21
C LYS A 175 -0.11 16.03 -14.38
N LYS A 176 -0.14 14.87 -15.02
CA LYS A 176 0.21 13.58 -14.42
C LYS A 176 1.72 13.43 -14.36
N GLN A 177 2.27 13.23 -13.15
CA GLN A 177 3.71 13.13 -12.91
C GLN A 177 4.01 12.02 -11.89
N LEU A 178 5.21 11.45 -11.97
CA LEU A 178 5.70 10.37 -11.11
C LEU A 178 7.19 10.57 -10.82
#